data_2c83e5c0ac416b6deb031b32c80dc2c8
#
_entry.id   2c83e5c0ac416b6deb031b32c80dc2c8
#
_cell.length_a   1.000
_cell.length_b   1.000
_cell.length_c   1.000
_cell.angle_alpha   90.00
_cell.angle_beta   90.00
_cell.angle_gamma   90.00
#
_symmetry.space_group_name_H-M   'P 1'
#
loop_
_entity.id
_entity.type
_entity.pdbx_description
1 polymer ?
#
loop_
_entity_poly.entity_id
_entity_poly.type
_entity_poly.pdbx_seq_one_letter_code
_entity_poly.pdbx_strand_id
1 'polypeptide(L)'
;ARNLHPTAKAIVSDYNPVFPKTFTELCTLKGVGNYTASAISSICFDEPQAVVDGNVYRVLARYLGKDTPIDASYALKEFKALASELMGTESPGDFNQALMEFGALQCVPKNPLCDNCPFQKDCVAFNQNRIGQLPFKKNKIKVTGRYFNYLVFVTPDAKTFLSQRTAKGIWQHLYEFPLVESAQLLTFEELAKDPILFKYTDMNGAVLSKINEKPIKHKLSHQQLYITFWKINTEQLLGVVIDENKIHNYPVPIVLQKFIENFYTLKT
;
A
#
# COMPACT_ATOMS: atom_id res chain seq x y z
N ALA A 1 0.66 -5.24 -9.78
CA ALA A 1 0.34 -5.04 -11.21
C ALA A 1 1.59 -4.94 -12.09
N ARG A 2 2.64 -4.14 -11.74
CA ARG A 2 3.81 -3.92 -12.64
C ARG A 2 4.54 -5.19 -13.08
N ASN A 3 4.70 -6.15 -12.20
CA ASN A 3 5.40 -7.40 -12.49
C ASN A 3 4.48 -8.48 -13.09
N LEU A 4 3.16 -8.38 -12.91
CA LEU A 4 2.22 -9.39 -13.36
C LEU A 4 2.28 -9.62 -14.87
N HIS A 5 2.22 -8.57 -15.67
CA HIS A 5 2.25 -8.67 -17.13
C HIS A 5 3.58 -9.21 -17.69
N PRO A 6 4.78 -8.71 -17.27
CA PRO A 6 6.03 -9.33 -17.70
C PRO A 6 6.16 -10.79 -17.25
N THR A 7 5.67 -11.13 -16.06
CA THR A 7 5.71 -12.52 -15.56
C THR A 7 4.81 -13.42 -16.37
N ALA A 8 3.60 -12.99 -16.73
CA ALA A 8 2.72 -13.75 -17.60
C ALA A 8 3.36 -14.01 -18.98
N LYS A 9 4.05 -13.01 -19.54
CA LYS A 9 4.80 -13.20 -20.81
C LYS A 9 5.94 -14.20 -20.64
N ALA A 10 6.72 -14.12 -19.56
CA ALA A 10 7.81 -15.04 -19.28
C ALA A 10 7.31 -16.48 -19.11
N ILE A 11 6.14 -16.70 -18.49
CA ILE A 11 5.54 -18.05 -18.40
C ILE A 11 5.25 -18.61 -19.79
N VAL A 12 4.73 -17.79 -20.70
CA VAL A 12 4.43 -18.25 -22.06
C VAL A 12 5.70 -18.52 -22.86
N SER A 13 6.74 -17.67 -22.75
CA SER A 13 7.97 -17.79 -23.54
C SER A 13 8.94 -18.82 -22.97
N ASP A 14 9.14 -18.83 -21.66
CA ASP A 14 10.26 -19.54 -21.02
C ASP A 14 9.82 -20.89 -20.44
N TYR A 15 8.53 -21.05 -20.12
CA TYR A 15 7.96 -22.27 -19.52
C TYR A 15 7.04 -23.06 -20.48
N ASN A 16 7.07 -22.74 -21.76
CA ASN A 16 6.32 -23.43 -22.83
C ASN A 16 4.83 -23.60 -22.49
N PRO A 17 4.12 -22.55 -22.25
CA PRO A 17 3.01 -22.11 -21.40
C PRO A 17 2.60 -23.02 -20.23
N VAL A 18 3.51 -23.79 -19.69
CA VAL A 18 3.24 -24.57 -18.47
C VAL A 18 3.52 -23.70 -17.23
N PHE A 19 2.51 -23.55 -16.38
CA PHE A 19 2.67 -22.76 -15.14
C PHE A 19 3.59 -23.49 -14.14
N PRO A 20 4.62 -22.82 -13.57
CA PRO A 20 5.50 -23.41 -12.56
C PRO A 20 4.72 -23.84 -11.32
N LYS A 21 5.00 -25.04 -10.80
CA LYS A 21 4.22 -25.63 -9.70
C LYS A 21 4.95 -25.66 -8.38
N THR A 22 6.29 -25.71 -8.41
CA THR A 22 7.09 -25.83 -7.19
C THR A 22 7.48 -24.46 -6.64
N PHE A 23 7.67 -24.39 -5.33
CA PHE A 23 8.16 -23.18 -4.64
C PHE A 23 9.43 -22.62 -5.30
N THR A 24 10.37 -23.51 -5.64
CA THR A 24 11.65 -23.11 -6.23
C THR A 24 11.47 -22.46 -7.59
N GLU A 25 10.68 -23.06 -8.47
CA GLU A 25 10.36 -22.50 -9.79
C GLU A 25 9.60 -21.18 -9.67
N LEU A 26 8.59 -21.11 -8.80
CA LEU A 26 7.81 -19.90 -8.57
C LEU A 26 8.67 -18.72 -8.09
N CYS A 27 9.69 -18.97 -7.27
CA CYS A 27 10.62 -17.93 -6.82
C CYS A 27 11.47 -17.33 -7.95
N THR A 28 11.62 -17.99 -9.10
CA THR A 28 12.33 -17.43 -10.27
C THR A 28 11.51 -16.38 -11.01
N LEU A 29 10.18 -16.36 -10.81
CA LEU A 29 9.28 -15.43 -11.49
C LEU A 29 9.43 -14.02 -10.94
N LYS A 30 9.50 -13.05 -11.85
CA LYS A 30 9.66 -11.64 -11.48
C LYS A 30 8.46 -11.13 -10.67
N GLY A 31 8.72 -10.72 -9.42
CA GLY A 31 7.69 -10.21 -8.51
C GLY A 31 6.97 -11.27 -7.68
N VAL A 32 7.41 -12.52 -7.78
CA VAL A 32 7.02 -13.60 -6.88
C VAL A 32 8.14 -13.76 -5.84
N GLY A 33 7.82 -13.40 -4.61
CA GLY A 33 8.72 -13.61 -3.46
C GLY A 33 8.34 -14.87 -2.68
N ASN A 34 9.15 -15.21 -1.65
CA ASN A 34 8.95 -16.39 -0.82
C ASN A 34 7.51 -16.59 -0.32
N TYR A 35 6.87 -15.49 0.14
CA TYR A 35 5.48 -15.53 0.59
C TYR A 35 4.53 -15.96 -0.53
N THR A 36 4.60 -15.30 -1.69
CA THR A 36 3.71 -15.59 -2.83
C THR A 36 3.99 -16.98 -3.40
N ALA A 37 5.26 -17.39 -3.50
CA ALA A 37 5.64 -18.72 -3.96
C ALA A 37 5.10 -19.81 -3.02
N SER A 38 5.27 -19.66 -1.69
CA SER A 38 4.73 -20.61 -0.72
C SER A 38 3.20 -20.70 -0.79
N ALA A 39 2.52 -19.55 -0.96
CA ALA A 39 1.06 -19.54 -1.07
C ALA A 39 0.57 -20.25 -2.34
N ILE A 40 1.16 -19.94 -3.49
CA ILE A 40 0.77 -20.57 -4.76
C ILE A 40 1.08 -22.06 -4.74
N SER A 41 2.29 -22.47 -4.34
CA SER A 41 2.69 -23.89 -4.36
C SER A 41 1.86 -24.73 -3.39
N SER A 42 1.50 -24.21 -2.22
CA SER A 42 0.69 -24.96 -1.27
C SER A 42 -0.81 -24.97 -1.60
N ILE A 43 -1.37 -23.84 -2.05
CA ILE A 43 -2.82 -23.73 -2.29
C ILE A 43 -3.23 -24.35 -3.63
N CYS A 44 -2.36 -24.23 -4.66
CA CYS A 44 -2.70 -24.71 -6.01
C CYS A 44 -2.09 -26.07 -6.34
N PHE A 45 -1.04 -26.49 -5.62
CA PHE A 45 -0.25 -27.67 -5.98
C PHE A 45 0.09 -28.58 -4.81
N ASP A 46 -0.51 -28.34 -3.64
CA ASP A 46 -0.36 -29.15 -2.42
C ASP A 46 1.11 -29.37 -1.97
N GLU A 47 2.03 -28.48 -2.38
CA GLU A 47 3.41 -28.51 -1.90
C GLU A 47 3.44 -28.08 -0.42
N PRO A 48 4.09 -28.83 0.49
CA PRO A 48 4.09 -28.52 1.91
C PRO A 48 4.99 -27.32 2.24
N GLN A 49 4.60 -26.15 1.82
CA GLN A 49 5.27 -24.87 2.02
C GLN A 49 4.48 -23.97 2.97
N ALA A 50 5.00 -23.76 4.17
CA ALA A 50 4.37 -22.87 5.13
C ALA A 50 4.44 -21.41 4.68
N VAL A 51 3.30 -20.70 4.80
CA VAL A 51 3.17 -19.27 4.56
C VAL A 51 3.31 -18.52 5.87
N VAL A 52 4.13 -17.47 5.91
CA VAL A 52 4.29 -16.60 7.09
C VAL A 52 4.09 -15.15 6.68
N ASP A 53 2.93 -14.61 7.03
CA ASP A 53 2.59 -13.19 6.89
C ASP A 53 2.46 -12.52 8.27
N GLY A 54 2.04 -11.27 8.30
CA GLY A 54 1.82 -10.54 9.55
C GLY A 54 0.75 -11.15 10.46
N ASN A 55 -0.22 -11.88 9.90
CA ASN A 55 -1.25 -12.58 10.65
C ASN A 55 -0.67 -13.85 11.28
N VAL A 56 0.05 -14.63 10.50
CA VAL A 56 0.70 -15.86 10.94
C VAL A 56 1.75 -15.58 12.04
N TYR A 57 2.60 -14.56 11.85
CA TYR A 57 3.52 -14.11 12.91
C TYR A 57 2.79 -13.85 14.22
N ARG A 58 1.67 -13.17 14.16
CA ARG A 58 0.89 -12.79 15.36
C ARG A 58 0.25 -14.00 16.03
N VAL A 59 -0.38 -14.87 15.25
CA VAL A 59 -1.01 -16.08 15.78
C VAL A 59 0.03 -16.98 16.46
N LEU A 60 1.09 -17.32 15.75
CA LEU A 60 2.14 -18.20 16.28
C LEU A 60 2.87 -17.59 17.48
N ALA A 61 3.20 -16.29 17.42
CA ALA A 61 3.84 -15.62 18.54
C ALA A 61 2.95 -15.66 19.80
N ARG A 62 1.65 -15.45 19.66
CA ARG A 62 0.71 -15.48 20.80
C ARG A 62 0.43 -16.91 21.28
N TYR A 63 0.11 -17.80 20.36
CA TYR A 63 -0.24 -19.18 20.70
C TYR A 63 0.93 -19.90 21.39
N LEU A 64 2.12 -19.81 20.80
CA LEU A 64 3.33 -20.48 21.31
C LEU A 64 4.13 -19.62 22.32
N GLY A 65 3.71 -18.38 22.60
CA GLY A 65 4.41 -17.48 23.52
C GLY A 65 5.80 -17.05 23.06
N LYS A 66 6.02 -16.92 21.73
CA LYS A 66 7.34 -16.60 21.17
C LYS A 66 7.71 -15.15 21.30
N ASP A 67 8.86 -14.89 21.92
CA ASP A 67 9.42 -13.55 22.13
C ASP A 67 10.36 -13.10 20.99
N THR A 68 10.57 -13.94 19.99
CA THR A 68 11.38 -13.60 18.83
C THR A 68 10.85 -12.36 18.14
N PRO A 69 11.66 -11.28 18.00
CA PRO A 69 11.23 -10.09 17.32
C PRO A 69 10.91 -10.41 15.86
N ILE A 70 9.67 -10.16 15.43
CA ILE A 70 9.23 -10.50 14.06
C ILE A 70 9.91 -9.65 12.97
N ASP A 71 10.63 -8.61 13.34
CA ASP A 71 11.47 -7.77 12.48
C ASP A 71 12.96 -8.13 12.53
N ALA A 72 13.32 -9.21 13.20
CA ALA A 72 14.68 -9.78 13.15
C ALA A 72 14.92 -10.52 11.83
N SER A 73 16.14 -10.49 11.32
CA SER A 73 16.50 -11.13 10.05
C SER A 73 16.28 -12.65 10.02
N TYR A 74 16.36 -13.30 11.18
CA TYR A 74 16.15 -14.75 11.34
C TYR A 74 14.69 -15.13 11.66
N ALA A 75 13.82 -14.17 11.96
CA ALA A 75 12.44 -14.44 12.37
C ALA A 75 11.65 -15.24 11.33
N LEU A 76 11.79 -14.90 10.05
CA LEU A 76 11.09 -15.63 8.98
C LEU A 76 11.47 -17.13 8.98
N LYS A 77 12.74 -17.45 9.15
CA LYS A 77 13.22 -18.84 9.18
C LYS A 77 12.62 -19.60 10.36
N GLU A 78 12.64 -18.99 11.56
CA GLU A 78 12.10 -19.59 12.77
C GLU A 78 10.59 -19.83 12.69
N PHE A 79 9.82 -18.79 12.33
CA PHE A 79 8.37 -18.90 12.25
C PHE A 79 7.90 -19.79 11.10
N LYS A 80 8.66 -19.85 9.99
CA LYS A 80 8.39 -20.80 8.91
C LYS A 80 8.59 -22.24 9.37
N ALA A 81 9.63 -22.53 10.15
CA ALA A 81 9.85 -23.85 10.73
C ALA A 81 8.72 -24.24 11.68
N LEU A 82 8.29 -23.35 12.58
CA LEU A 82 7.16 -23.58 13.48
C LEU A 82 5.84 -23.81 12.72
N ALA A 83 5.57 -23.02 11.70
CA ALA A 83 4.38 -23.20 10.86
C ALA A 83 4.43 -24.54 10.11
N SER A 84 5.60 -24.94 9.59
CA SER A 84 5.77 -26.23 8.88
C SER A 84 5.59 -27.43 9.80
N GLU A 85 6.05 -27.34 11.06
CA GLU A 85 5.86 -28.38 12.07
C GLU A 85 4.37 -28.59 12.39
N LEU A 86 3.60 -27.49 12.52
CA LEU A 86 2.16 -27.54 12.81
C LEU A 86 1.33 -27.94 11.60
N MET A 87 1.78 -27.66 10.39
CA MET A 87 1.05 -27.90 9.15
C MET A 87 0.91 -29.38 8.81
N GLY A 88 1.95 -30.18 9.11
CA GLY A 88 1.98 -31.57 8.64
C GLY A 88 2.10 -31.68 7.12
N THR A 89 1.60 -32.77 6.56
CA THR A 89 1.65 -33.07 5.11
C THR A 89 0.27 -33.10 4.43
N GLU A 90 -0.81 -33.10 5.21
CA GLU A 90 -2.17 -33.13 4.70
C GLU A 90 -2.70 -31.70 4.49
N SER A 91 -3.26 -31.43 3.33
CA SER A 91 -3.93 -30.15 2.99
C SER A 91 -3.13 -28.88 3.35
N PRO A 92 -1.88 -28.71 2.89
CA PRO A 92 -1.05 -27.55 3.25
C PRO A 92 -1.66 -26.22 2.83
N GLY A 93 -2.40 -26.19 1.73
CA GLY A 93 -3.12 -25.02 1.28
C GLY A 93 -4.20 -24.56 2.27
N ASP A 94 -5.03 -25.51 2.76
CA ASP A 94 -6.08 -25.23 3.72
C ASP A 94 -5.51 -24.78 5.07
N PHE A 95 -4.43 -25.42 5.52
CA PHE A 95 -3.73 -24.99 6.75
C PHE A 95 -3.25 -23.53 6.64
N ASN A 96 -2.58 -23.20 5.55
CA ASN A 96 -2.07 -21.84 5.35
C ASN A 96 -3.20 -20.82 5.30
N GLN A 97 -4.28 -21.10 4.57
CA GLN A 97 -5.44 -20.21 4.49
C GLN A 97 -6.12 -20.07 5.85
N ALA A 98 -6.39 -21.17 6.54
CA ALA A 98 -7.01 -21.17 7.87
C ALA A 98 -6.18 -20.36 8.87
N LEU A 99 -4.87 -20.52 8.88
CA LEU A 99 -3.99 -19.79 9.81
C LEU A 99 -3.95 -18.29 9.52
N MET A 100 -3.88 -17.89 8.24
CA MET A 100 -3.94 -16.48 7.84
C MET A 100 -5.29 -15.86 8.18
N GLU A 101 -6.39 -16.54 7.88
CA GLU A 101 -7.74 -16.06 8.12
C GLU A 101 -8.06 -16.00 9.62
N PHE A 102 -7.65 -17.01 10.40
CA PHE A 102 -7.76 -16.98 11.86
C PHE A 102 -7.06 -15.73 12.44
N GLY A 103 -5.88 -15.39 11.92
CA GLY A 103 -5.19 -14.17 12.31
C GLY A 103 -5.94 -12.90 11.88
N ALA A 104 -6.60 -12.91 10.74
CA ALA A 104 -7.32 -11.75 10.23
C ALA A 104 -8.65 -11.50 10.94
N LEU A 105 -9.36 -12.55 11.35
CA LEU A 105 -10.74 -12.47 11.88
C LEU A 105 -10.81 -12.67 13.39
N GLN A 106 -10.09 -13.64 13.94
CA GLN A 106 -10.17 -14.05 15.35
C GLN A 106 -9.05 -13.43 16.18
N CYS A 107 -7.79 -13.71 15.83
CA CYS A 107 -6.62 -13.24 16.55
C CYS A 107 -6.13 -11.89 16.02
N VAL A 108 -7.01 -10.89 15.95
CA VAL A 108 -6.73 -9.56 15.39
C VAL A 108 -5.69 -8.79 16.20
N PRO A 109 -5.03 -7.74 15.61
CA PRO A 109 -3.95 -7.00 16.27
C PRO A 109 -4.36 -6.35 17.60
N LYS A 110 -5.55 -5.73 17.63
CA LYS A 110 -6.09 -5.03 18.82
C LYS A 110 -7.40 -5.68 19.21
N ASN A 111 -7.56 -5.92 20.51
CA ASN A 111 -8.77 -6.53 21.09
C ASN A 111 -9.21 -7.81 20.36
N PRO A 112 -8.33 -8.86 20.28
CA PRO A 112 -8.72 -10.12 19.68
C PRO A 112 -9.86 -10.78 20.47
N LEU A 113 -10.66 -11.61 19.81
CA LEU A 113 -11.85 -12.26 20.37
C LEU A 113 -11.44 -13.49 21.22
N CYS A 114 -10.64 -13.28 22.27
CA CYS A 114 -10.06 -14.36 23.07
C CYS A 114 -11.12 -15.20 23.79
N ASP A 115 -12.21 -14.60 24.26
CA ASP A 115 -13.24 -15.30 25.04
C ASP A 115 -13.96 -16.40 24.23
N ASN A 116 -14.02 -16.22 22.90
CA ASN A 116 -14.62 -17.20 21.98
C ASN A 116 -13.56 -17.91 21.13
N CYS A 117 -12.30 -17.88 21.55
CA CYS A 117 -11.20 -18.48 20.79
C CYS A 117 -11.13 -20.00 21.08
N PRO A 118 -11.16 -20.88 20.04
CA PRO A 118 -11.07 -22.32 20.24
C PRO A 118 -9.71 -22.75 20.86
N PHE A 119 -8.68 -21.92 20.69
CA PHE A 119 -7.34 -22.17 21.23
C PHE A 119 -7.06 -21.46 22.55
N GLN A 120 -8.06 -20.86 23.20
CA GLN A 120 -7.87 -20.05 24.40
C GLN A 120 -7.11 -20.79 25.51
N LYS A 121 -7.52 -22.02 25.79
CA LYS A 121 -6.96 -22.83 26.88
C LYS A 121 -5.48 -23.10 26.75
N ASP A 122 -5.01 -23.33 25.51
CA ASP A 122 -3.63 -23.67 25.20
C ASP A 122 -2.79 -22.45 24.78
N CYS A 123 -3.43 -21.28 24.68
CA CYS A 123 -2.75 -20.06 24.22
C CYS A 123 -1.84 -19.49 25.32
N VAL A 124 -0.53 -19.56 25.12
CA VAL A 124 0.47 -19.07 26.07
C VAL A 124 0.29 -17.57 26.36
N ALA A 125 0.08 -16.75 25.33
CA ALA A 125 -0.09 -15.32 25.50
C ALA A 125 -1.34 -14.94 26.28
N PHE A 126 -2.42 -15.70 26.14
CA PHE A 126 -3.64 -15.49 26.91
C PHE A 126 -3.42 -15.85 28.38
N ASN A 127 -2.91 -17.05 28.65
CA ASN A 127 -2.68 -17.55 30.00
C ASN A 127 -1.66 -16.70 30.79
N GLN A 128 -0.73 -16.07 30.09
CA GLN A 128 0.28 -15.19 30.68
C GLN A 128 -0.07 -13.69 30.64
N ASN A 129 -1.24 -13.29 30.19
CA ASN A 129 -1.65 -11.88 30.03
C ASN A 129 -0.72 -11.08 29.10
N ARG A 130 -0.21 -11.70 28.01
CA ARG A 130 0.78 -11.12 27.11
C ARG A 130 0.24 -10.81 25.70
N ILE A 131 -1.08 -10.89 25.50
CA ILE A 131 -1.73 -10.65 24.20
C ILE A 131 -1.32 -9.30 23.57
N GLY A 132 -1.27 -8.24 24.39
CA GLY A 132 -0.88 -6.90 23.93
C GLY A 132 0.64 -6.73 23.66
N GLN A 133 1.47 -7.63 24.15
CA GLN A 133 2.93 -7.60 24.00
C GLN A 133 3.40 -8.39 22.78
N LEU A 134 2.61 -9.36 22.32
CA LEU A 134 2.95 -10.26 21.20
C LEU A 134 2.10 -9.97 19.95
N PRO A 135 2.70 -10.03 18.76
CA PRO A 135 4.11 -10.35 18.47
C PRO A 135 5.06 -9.21 18.86
N PHE A 136 6.23 -9.57 19.35
CA PHE A 136 7.26 -8.59 19.71
C PHE A 136 7.92 -7.99 18.46
N LYS A 137 8.18 -6.67 18.50
CA LYS A 137 8.96 -5.93 17.49
C LYS A 137 10.05 -5.15 18.18
N LYS A 138 11.29 -5.33 17.74
CA LYS A 138 12.44 -4.61 18.26
C LYS A 138 12.45 -3.15 17.81
N ASN A 139 12.12 -2.94 16.53
CA ASN A 139 12.19 -1.62 15.92
C ASN A 139 10.78 -0.98 15.82
N LYS A 140 10.67 0.24 16.32
CA LYS A 140 9.48 1.06 16.03
C LYS A 140 9.62 1.66 14.64
N ILE A 141 8.61 1.46 13.79
CA ILE A 141 8.58 2.08 12.47
C ILE A 141 8.53 3.60 12.67
N LYS A 142 9.58 4.29 12.22
CA LYS A 142 9.59 5.76 12.17
C LYS A 142 8.73 6.19 10.97
N VAL A 143 7.59 6.80 11.26
CA VAL A 143 6.71 7.35 10.22
C VAL A 143 7.20 8.75 9.87
N THR A 144 7.55 8.98 8.60
CA THR A 144 7.98 10.29 8.09
C THR A 144 6.78 11.06 7.56
N GLY A 145 6.61 12.31 8.00
CA GLY A 145 5.61 13.23 7.44
C GLY A 145 6.08 13.80 6.10
N ARG A 146 5.20 13.86 5.11
CA ARG A 146 5.43 14.53 3.82
C ARG A 146 4.23 15.41 3.51
N TYR A 147 4.47 16.60 2.98
CA TYR A 147 3.42 17.58 2.71
C TYR A 147 3.29 17.79 1.21
N PHE A 148 2.14 17.40 0.68
CA PHE A 148 1.83 17.45 -0.74
C PHE A 148 0.84 18.56 -1.02
N ASN A 149 1.25 19.53 -1.83
CA ASN A 149 0.40 20.63 -2.28
C ASN A 149 0.10 20.42 -3.76
N TYR A 150 -1.07 19.88 -4.07
CA TYR A 150 -1.53 19.66 -5.44
C TYR A 150 -2.14 20.91 -6.02
N LEU A 151 -1.71 21.28 -7.22
CA LEU A 151 -2.17 22.46 -7.95
C LEU A 151 -3.25 22.04 -8.96
N VAL A 152 -4.49 22.44 -8.70
CA VAL A 152 -5.66 22.12 -9.51
C VAL A 152 -5.99 23.34 -10.35
N PHE A 153 -5.56 23.34 -11.60
CA PHE A 153 -5.83 24.41 -12.54
C PHE A 153 -7.24 24.32 -13.09
N VAL A 154 -7.91 25.44 -13.18
CA VAL A 154 -9.27 25.57 -13.71
C VAL A 154 -9.28 26.74 -14.69
N THR A 155 -9.69 26.45 -15.92
CA THR A 155 -9.81 27.45 -16.99
C THR A 155 -11.23 27.57 -17.50
N PRO A 156 -11.61 28.67 -18.16
CA PRO A 156 -12.93 28.81 -18.78
C PRO A 156 -13.26 27.76 -19.82
N ASP A 157 -12.25 27.25 -20.53
CA ASP A 157 -12.37 26.19 -21.54
C ASP A 157 -12.25 24.77 -20.98
N ALA A 158 -12.40 24.60 -19.65
CA ALA A 158 -12.36 23.32 -18.94
C ALA A 158 -11.09 22.49 -19.19
N LYS A 159 -9.93 23.13 -19.11
CA LYS A 159 -8.62 22.50 -19.21
C LYS A 159 -7.92 22.43 -17.85
N THR A 160 -7.11 21.39 -17.68
CA THR A 160 -6.29 21.19 -16.48
C THR A 160 -5.00 20.44 -16.81
N PHE A 161 -4.18 20.15 -15.79
CA PHE A 161 -2.96 19.37 -15.94
C PHE A 161 -3.04 18.05 -15.15
N LEU A 162 -2.57 16.97 -15.76
CA LEU A 162 -2.11 15.77 -15.09
C LEU A 162 -0.75 15.35 -15.67
N SER A 163 0.14 14.91 -14.82
CA SER A 163 1.44 14.37 -15.20
C SER A 163 1.69 13.00 -14.59
N GLN A 164 2.37 12.13 -15.33
CA GLN A 164 2.73 10.81 -14.82
C GLN A 164 3.94 10.89 -13.89
N ARG A 165 3.84 10.29 -12.71
CA ARG A 165 4.98 10.13 -11.78
C ARG A 165 5.98 9.13 -12.35
N THR A 166 7.09 9.61 -12.87
CA THR A 166 8.16 8.76 -13.44
C THR A 166 9.23 8.41 -12.43
N ALA A 167 9.45 9.26 -11.42
CA ALA A 167 10.44 9.04 -10.38
C ALA A 167 10.12 7.82 -9.51
N LYS A 168 11.17 7.13 -9.03
CA LYS A 168 11.04 6.03 -8.07
C LYS A 168 10.39 6.52 -6.78
N GLY A 169 9.46 5.74 -6.23
CA GLY A 169 8.78 6.07 -4.97
C GLY A 169 7.32 5.63 -4.95
N ILE A 170 6.56 6.24 -4.05
CA ILE A 170 5.12 5.97 -3.95
C ILE A 170 4.41 6.41 -5.24
N TRP A 171 3.39 5.63 -5.64
CA TRP A 171 2.52 5.93 -6.78
C TRP A 171 3.23 6.09 -8.13
N GLN A 172 4.44 5.53 -8.29
CA GLN A 172 5.18 5.53 -9.56
C GLN A 172 4.31 4.99 -10.70
N HIS A 173 4.31 5.67 -11.83
CA HIS A 173 3.51 5.46 -13.04
C HIS A 173 2.01 5.78 -12.92
N LEU A 174 1.53 6.23 -11.76
CA LEU A 174 0.21 6.86 -11.67
C LEU A 174 0.30 8.33 -12.06
N TYR A 175 -0.84 8.89 -12.45
CA TYR A 175 -0.96 10.31 -12.77
C TYR A 175 -1.33 11.13 -11.54
N GLU A 176 -0.92 12.39 -11.53
CA GLU A 176 -1.22 13.34 -10.47
C GLU A 176 -1.32 14.76 -11.01
N PHE A 177 -1.98 15.63 -10.27
CA PHE A 177 -1.88 17.08 -10.50
C PHE A 177 -0.45 17.57 -10.28
N PRO A 178 -0.04 18.72 -10.87
CA PRO A 178 1.22 19.34 -10.51
C PRO A 178 1.38 19.45 -8.99
N LEU A 179 2.57 19.06 -8.52
CA LEU A 179 2.83 18.87 -7.09
C LEU A 179 3.97 19.77 -6.62
N VAL A 180 3.71 20.53 -5.57
CA VAL A 180 4.72 21.17 -4.72
C VAL A 180 4.85 20.34 -3.45
N GLU A 181 5.99 19.66 -3.28
CA GLU A 181 6.30 18.92 -2.06
C GLU A 181 7.12 19.81 -1.12
N SER A 182 6.72 19.89 0.15
CA SER A 182 7.36 20.74 1.16
C SER A 182 7.68 19.97 2.44
N ALA A 183 8.51 20.57 3.30
CA ALA A 183 8.86 20.02 4.59
C ALA A 183 7.78 20.25 5.66
N GLN A 184 6.89 21.21 5.42
CA GLN A 184 5.80 21.61 6.33
C GLN A 184 4.58 22.07 5.55
N LEU A 185 3.50 22.40 6.25
CA LEU A 185 2.32 23.01 5.64
C LEU A 185 2.69 24.38 5.06
N LEU A 186 2.35 24.61 3.80
CA LEU A 186 2.57 25.89 3.15
C LEU A 186 1.44 26.88 3.45
N THR A 187 1.81 28.13 3.63
CA THR A 187 0.89 29.25 3.58
C THR A 187 0.56 29.63 2.13
N PHE A 188 -0.41 30.54 1.96
CA PHE A 188 -0.74 31.09 0.65
C PHE A 188 0.46 31.84 0.03
N GLU A 189 1.13 32.67 0.84
CA GLU A 189 2.24 33.51 0.40
C GLU A 189 3.48 32.68 0.01
N GLU A 190 3.72 31.58 0.71
CA GLU A 190 4.82 30.65 0.38
C GLU A 190 4.55 29.94 -0.94
N LEU A 191 3.32 29.41 -1.13
CA LEU A 191 2.97 28.74 -2.37
C LEU A 191 2.93 29.71 -3.56
N ALA A 192 2.39 30.91 -3.39
CA ALA A 192 2.31 31.90 -4.47
C ALA A 192 3.67 32.32 -5.03
N LYS A 193 4.74 32.11 -4.27
CA LYS A 193 6.13 32.39 -4.69
C LYS A 193 6.85 31.16 -5.20
N ASP A 194 6.23 29.95 -5.15
CA ASP A 194 6.89 28.73 -5.55
C ASP A 194 7.14 28.70 -7.07
N PRO A 195 8.37 28.46 -7.53
CA PRO A 195 8.72 28.48 -8.94
C PRO A 195 8.00 27.40 -9.77
N ILE A 196 7.43 26.37 -9.13
CA ILE A 196 6.65 25.35 -9.83
C ILE A 196 5.37 25.92 -10.42
N LEU A 197 4.73 26.88 -9.75
CA LEU A 197 3.53 27.55 -10.27
C LEU A 197 3.77 28.19 -11.65
N PHE A 198 4.88 28.91 -11.79
CA PHE A 198 5.23 29.65 -13.01
C PHE A 198 5.56 28.74 -14.21
N LYS A 199 5.71 27.44 -14.00
CA LYS A 199 5.85 26.45 -15.10
C LYS A 199 4.55 26.17 -15.83
N TYR A 200 3.41 26.44 -15.17
CA TYR A 200 2.10 26.02 -15.65
C TYR A 200 1.19 27.18 -16.04
N THR A 201 1.43 28.37 -15.53
CA THR A 201 0.67 29.57 -15.86
C THR A 201 1.50 30.83 -15.63
N ASP A 202 1.23 31.89 -16.42
CA ASP A 202 1.59 33.23 -16.03
C ASP A 202 0.60 33.67 -14.93
N MET A 203 1.11 33.96 -13.74
CA MET A 203 0.29 34.31 -12.58
C MET A 203 -0.44 35.65 -12.73
N ASN A 204 -0.26 36.38 -13.85
CA ASN A 204 -0.99 37.60 -14.14
C ASN A 204 -2.49 37.29 -14.29
N GLY A 205 -3.30 37.84 -13.39
CA GLY A 205 -4.74 37.59 -13.35
C GLY A 205 -5.17 36.22 -12.78
N ALA A 206 -4.22 35.35 -12.44
CA ALA A 206 -4.55 34.06 -11.82
C ALA A 206 -4.99 34.26 -10.36
N VAL A 207 -6.04 33.52 -9.96
CA VAL A 207 -6.56 33.52 -8.59
C VAL A 207 -6.28 32.19 -7.94
N LEU A 208 -5.43 32.22 -6.92
CA LEU A 208 -5.10 31.07 -6.08
C LEU A 208 -6.03 30.98 -4.87
N SER A 209 -6.56 29.81 -4.58
CA SER A 209 -7.38 29.57 -3.39
C SER A 209 -7.18 28.14 -2.87
N LYS A 210 -7.41 27.94 -1.58
CA LYS A 210 -7.31 26.62 -0.94
C LYS A 210 -8.64 25.89 -1.07
N ILE A 211 -8.62 24.63 -1.51
CA ILE A 211 -9.85 23.81 -1.63
C ILE A 211 -10.19 23.16 -0.29
N ASN A 212 -9.21 22.60 0.39
CA ASN A 212 -9.42 21.99 1.70
C ASN A 212 -8.66 22.77 2.79
N GLU A 213 -9.36 23.30 3.77
CA GLU A 213 -8.77 24.07 4.88
C GLU A 213 -7.82 23.22 5.72
N LYS A 214 -8.24 22.00 6.05
CA LYS A 214 -7.42 21.03 6.79
C LYS A 214 -6.79 20.03 5.82
N PRO A 215 -5.48 19.73 5.95
CA PRO A 215 -4.83 18.76 5.07
C PRO A 215 -5.45 17.38 5.24
N ILE A 216 -5.66 16.69 4.11
CA ILE A 216 -6.11 15.30 4.11
C ILE A 216 -4.92 14.42 4.56
N LYS A 217 -5.13 13.68 5.65
CA LYS A 217 -4.13 12.74 6.15
C LYS A 217 -4.26 11.40 5.43
N HIS A 218 -3.25 11.01 4.68
CA HIS A 218 -3.20 9.71 4.00
C HIS A 218 -2.03 8.89 4.54
N LYS A 219 -2.36 7.79 5.23
CA LYS A 219 -1.38 6.95 5.92
C LYS A 219 -0.85 5.86 4.98
N LEU A 220 0.46 5.76 4.88
CA LEU A 220 1.19 4.68 4.23
C LEU A 220 2.01 3.90 5.28
N SER A 221 2.62 2.77 4.90
CA SER A 221 3.35 1.91 5.83
C SER A 221 4.48 2.63 6.59
N HIS A 222 5.22 3.51 5.90
CA HIS A 222 6.38 4.23 6.46
C HIS A 222 6.27 5.74 6.36
N GLN A 223 5.16 6.26 5.83
CA GLN A 223 4.96 7.68 5.57
C GLN A 223 3.54 8.10 5.94
N GLN A 224 3.42 9.34 6.41
CA GLN A 224 2.14 10.03 6.58
C GLN A 224 2.11 11.20 5.62
N LEU A 225 1.22 11.19 4.65
CA LEU A 225 1.04 12.31 3.74
C LEU A 225 0.02 13.28 4.32
N TYR A 226 0.34 14.57 4.22
CA TYR A 226 -0.54 15.70 4.51
C TYR A 226 -0.81 16.40 3.19
N ILE A 227 -2.03 16.24 2.65
CA ILE A 227 -2.36 16.65 1.29
C ILE A 227 -3.26 17.89 1.33
N THR A 228 -2.83 18.93 0.64
CA THR A 228 -3.60 20.15 0.41
C THR A 228 -3.82 20.33 -1.10
N PHE A 229 -5.04 20.61 -1.49
CA PHE A 229 -5.41 20.96 -2.85
C PHE A 229 -5.58 22.46 -2.96
N TRP A 230 -4.95 23.04 -3.98
CA TRP A 230 -5.00 24.46 -4.28
C TRP A 230 -5.63 24.67 -5.65
N LYS A 231 -6.67 25.46 -5.71
CA LYS A 231 -7.34 25.84 -6.95
C LYS A 231 -6.68 27.08 -7.52
N ILE A 232 -6.31 27.00 -8.80
CA ILE A 232 -5.75 28.11 -9.56
C ILE A 232 -6.69 28.40 -10.73
N ASN A 233 -7.49 29.46 -10.62
CA ASN A 233 -8.29 29.94 -11.73
C ASN A 233 -7.38 30.79 -12.62
N THR A 234 -7.27 30.45 -13.89
CA THR A 234 -6.43 31.17 -14.87
C THR A 234 -7.04 31.06 -16.26
N GLU A 235 -6.78 32.05 -17.11
CA GLU A 235 -7.19 32.04 -18.51
C GLU A 235 -6.19 31.31 -19.41
N GLN A 236 -4.93 31.26 -19.01
CA GLN A 236 -3.85 30.66 -19.80
C GLN A 236 -3.09 29.57 -19.06
N LEU A 237 -2.89 28.45 -19.73
CA LEU A 237 -2.07 27.35 -19.28
C LEU A 237 -0.88 27.19 -20.21
N LEU A 238 0.31 26.93 -19.61
CA LEU A 238 1.55 26.71 -20.31
C LEU A 238 1.89 25.20 -20.34
N GLY A 239 1.98 24.60 -21.53
CA GLY A 239 2.36 23.20 -21.69
C GLY A 239 1.23 22.27 -22.16
N VAL A 240 1.39 20.97 -21.93
CA VAL A 240 0.43 19.94 -22.40
C VAL A 240 -0.71 19.82 -21.39
N VAL A 241 -1.90 20.23 -21.82
CA VAL A 241 -3.13 20.19 -21.00
C VAL A 241 -4.04 19.05 -21.40
N ILE A 242 -4.94 18.69 -20.50
CA ILE A 242 -6.01 17.71 -20.74
C ILE A 242 -7.38 18.39 -20.55
N ASP A 243 -8.40 17.86 -21.21
CA ASP A 243 -9.79 18.24 -20.95
C ASP A 243 -10.21 17.72 -19.56
N GLU A 244 -10.89 18.53 -18.75
CA GLU A 244 -11.38 18.13 -17.41
C GLU A 244 -12.28 16.87 -17.48
N ASN A 245 -13.08 16.72 -18.54
CA ASN A 245 -13.97 15.57 -18.74
C ASN A 245 -13.22 14.25 -19.01
N LYS A 246 -11.95 14.31 -19.41
CA LYS A 246 -11.08 13.15 -19.65
C LYS A 246 -10.27 12.72 -18.43
N ILE A 247 -10.35 13.48 -17.34
CA ILE A 247 -9.52 13.25 -16.15
C ILE A 247 -9.71 11.83 -15.55
N HIS A 248 -10.92 11.29 -15.65
CA HIS A 248 -11.27 9.95 -15.19
C HIS A 248 -10.62 8.81 -15.98
N ASN A 249 -10.07 9.09 -17.17
CA ASN A 249 -9.36 8.10 -17.99
C ASN A 249 -7.92 7.84 -17.53
N TYR A 250 -7.43 8.62 -16.58
CA TYR A 250 -6.05 8.51 -16.09
C TYR A 250 -6.01 7.73 -14.76
N PRO A 251 -5.13 6.72 -14.64
CA PRO A 251 -4.95 6.00 -13.38
C PRO A 251 -4.26 6.91 -12.35
N VAL A 252 -4.97 7.26 -11.31
CA VAL A 252 -4.49 8.13 -10.22
C VAL A 252 -4.46 7.38 -8.87
N PRO A 253 -3.72 7.84 -7.86
CA PRO A 253 -3.83 7.33 -6.50
C PRO A 253 -5.24 7.49 -5.93
N ILE A 254 -5.68 6.56 -5.07
CA ILE A 254 -7.04 6.55 -4.50
C ILE A 254 -7.43 7.88 -3.82
N VAL A 255 -6.48 8.59 -3.21
CA VAL A 255 -6.75 9.88 -2.57
C VAL A 255 -7.07 10.95 -3.60
N LEU A 256 -6.40 10.93 -4.77
CA LEU A 256 -6.70 11.82 -5.89
C LEU A 256 -7.99 11.42 -6.60
N GLN A 257 -8.26 10.13 -6.74
CA GLN A 257 -9.52 9.65 -7.30
C GLN A 257 -10.72 10.18 -6.50
N LYS A 258 -10.71 10.02 -5.18
CA LYS A 258 -11.76 10.55 -4.30
C LYS A 258 -11.90 12.08 -4.41
N PHE A 259 -10.78 12.78 -4.55
CA PHE A 259 -10.81 14.22 -4.76
C PHE A 259 -11.45 14.58 -6.11
N ILE A 260 -11.04 13.92 -7.19
CA ILE A 260 -11.57 14.14 -8.55
C ILE A 260 -13.07 13.87 -8.60
N GLU A 261 -13.52 12.75 -8.06
CA GLU A 261 -14.95 12.39 -7.97
C GLU A 261 -15.76 13.50 -7.27
N ASN A 262 -15.28 14.02 -6.15
CA ASN A 262 -16.00 15.08 -5.41
C ASN A 262 -15.91 16.45 -6.09
N PHE A 263 -14.75 16.82 -6.61
CA PHE A 263 -14.50 18.17 -7.12
C PHE A 263 -15.12 18.42 -8.49
N TYR A 264 -15.07 17.43 -9.39
CA TYR A 264 -15.57 17.57 -10.76
C TYR A 264 -17.03 17.12 -10.92
N THR A 265 -17.56 16.22 -10.07
CA THR A 265 -18.99 15.87 -10.08
C THR A 265 -19.89 17.00 -9.57
N LEU A 266 -19.39 17.86 -8.69
CA LEU A 266 -20.15 19.04 -8.20
C LEU A 266 -20.21 20.20 -9.22
N LYS A 267 -19.52 20.07 -10.37
CA LYS A 267 -19.57 21.07 -11.46
C LYS A 267 -20.61 20.73 -12.54
N THR A 268 -21.19 19.52 -12.50
CA THR A 268 -22.31 19.07 -13.37
C THR A 268 -23.62 19.25 -12.66
#